data_e8906d0b074532eb6846856c78d29596
#
_entry.id   e8906d0b074532eb6846856c78d29596
#
_cell.length_a   1.000
_cell.length_b   1.000
_cell.length_c   1.000
_cell.angle_alpha   90.00
_cell.angle_beta   90.00
_cell.angle_gamma   90.00
#
_symmetry.space_group_name_H-M   'P 1'
#
loop_
_entity.id
_entity.type
_entity.pdbx_description
1 polymer ?
#
loop_
_entity_poly.entity_id
_entity_poly.type
_entity_poly.pdbx_seq_one_letter_code
_entity_poly.pdbx_strand_id
1 'polypeptide(L)'
;MPRAGRVVMFADEDCGFCMRTAAQVPRLGVDVDVRTLQAGDLSTLPIDADRALIEMPAIDADGTVHYGHRAWAAILRTGALPWRVLATAMTHGPSERVARTVYRWFSQNRTRLPGGTPACALPPTPNDPPTPPVEREQIAGN
;
A
#
# COMPACT_ATOMS: atom_id res chain seq x y z
N MET A 1 1.71 -21.76 15.96
CA MET A 1 2.53 -20.55 15.86
C MET A 1 1.78 -19.39 16.50
N PRO A 2 2.41 -18.63 17.39
CA PRO A 2 1.77 -17.44 17.95
C PRO A 2 1.44 -16.46 16.83
N ARG A 3 0.31 -15.79 16.95
CA ARG A 3 -0.04 -14.70 16.01
C ARG A 3 0.97 -13.57 16.16
N ALA A 4 1.39 -13.01 15.04
CA ALA A 4 2.09 -11.73 15.07
C ALA A 4 1.21 -10.69 15.76
N GLY A 5 1.82 -9.75 16.45
CA GLY A 5 1.08 -8.64 17.05
C GLY A 5 0.48 -7.72 16.00
N ARG A 6 -0.28 -6.73 16.45
CA ARG A 6 -0.96 -5.77 15.57
C ARG A 6 0.01 -5.07 14.64
N VAL A 7 -0.37 -4.97 13.38
CA VAL A 7 0.35 -4.24 12.34
C VAL A 7 -0.34 -2.92 12.07
N VAL A 8 0.42 -1.85 11.92
CA VAL A 8 -0.11 -0.55 11.48
C VAL A 8 0.15 -0.40 10.00
N MET A 9 -0.90 -0.26 9.22
CA MET A 9 -0.88 -0.07 7.79
C MET A 9 -1.14 1.40 7.46
N PHE A 10 -0.39 1.96 6.51
CA PHE A 10 -0.58 3.34 6.07
C PHE A 10 -1.07 3.38 4.63
N ALA A 11 -2.23 3.98 4.43
CA ALA A 11 -2.85 4.16 3.12
C ALA A 11 -2.76 5.62 2.68
N ASP A 12 -2.63 5.84 1.37
CA ASP A 12 -2.70 7.19 0.80
C ASP A 12 -4.17 7.62 0.74
N GLU A 13 -4.54 8.65 1.52
CA GLU A 13 -5.94 9.12 1.57
C GLU A 13 -6.38 9.80 0.28
N ASP A 14 -5.46 10.32 -0.52
CA ASP A 14 -5.77 10.93 -1.81
C ASP A 14 -6.06 9.88 -2.90
N CYS A 15 -5.64 8.64 -2.68
CA CYS A 15 -5.86 7.54 -3.60
C CYS A 15 -7.14 6.76 -3.24
N GLY A 16 -8.20 6.94 -4.03
CA GLY A 16 -9.48 6.24 -3.82
C GLY A 16 -9.36 4.72 -3.81
N PHE A 17 -8.53 4.14 -4.68
CA PHE A 17 -8.26 2.70 -4.69
C PHE A 17 -7.58 2.24 -3.39
N CYS A 18 -6.59 2.99 -2.90
CA CYS A 18 -5.89 2.69 -1.66
C CYS A 18 -6.84 2.72 -0.46
N MET A 19 -7.68 3.74 -0.38
CA MET A 19 -8.65 3.87 0.70
C MET A 19 -9.73 2.79 0.66
N ARG A 20 -10.22 2.45 -0.53
CA ARG A 20 -11.19 1.36 -0.70
C ARG A 20 -10.59 0.02 -0.30
N THR A 21 -9.38 -0.26 -0.70
CA THR A 21 -8.65 -1.48 -0.33
C THR A 21 -8.43 -1.53 1.18
N ALA A 22 -7.94 -0.44 1.77
CA ALA A 22 -7.70 -0.34 3.21
C ALA A 22 -8.97 -0.60 4.03
N ALA A 23 -10.13 -0.14 3.57
CA ALA A 23 -11.41 -0.37 4.24
C ALA A 23 -11.83 -1.86 4.25
N GLN A 24 -11.36 -2.65 3.30
CA GLN A 24 -11.67 -4.09 3.23
C GLN A 24 -10.74 -4.95 4.09
N VAL A 25 -9.52 -4.47 4.36
CA VAL A 25 -8.49 -5.27 5.06
C VAL A 25 -8.95 -5.77 6.44
N PRO A 26 -9.58 -4.97 7.31
CA PRO A 26 -10.07 -5.46 8.60
C PRO A 26 -11.09 -6.59 8.49
N ARG A 27 -11.80 -6.68 7.37
CA ARG A 27 -12.81 -7.73 7.11
C ARG A 27 -12.19 -9.11 6.84
N LEU A 28 -10.90 -9.16 6.58
CA LEU A 28 -10.17 -10.42 6.37
C LEU A 28 -9.90 -11.20 7.66
N GLY A 29 -10.25 -10.63 8.82
CA GLY A 29 -9.96 -11.25 10.11
C GLY A 29 -8.48 -11.15 10.50
N VAL A 30 -7.82 -10.08 10.08
CA VAL A 30 -6.44 -9.75 10.42
C VAL A 30 -6.40 -8.67 11.51
N ASP A 31 -5.32 -8.63 12.30
CA ASP A 31 -5.14 -7.62 13.34
C ASP A 31 -4.33 -6.44 12.81
N VAL A 32 -5.04 -5.50 12.20
CA VAL A 32 -4.47 -4.34 11.55
C VAL A 32 -5.10 -3.04 12.04
N ASP A 33 -4.26 -2.03 12.26
CA ASP A 33 -4.69 -0.65 12.48
C ASP A 33 -4.41 0.13 11.19
N VAL A 34 -5.46 0.62 10.56
CA VAL A 34 -5.37 1.36 9.30
C VAL A 34 -5.27 2.85 9.59
N ARG A 35 -4.19 3.47 9.13
CA ARG A 35 -3.96 4.92 9.20
C ARG A 35 -3.70 5.48 7.82
N THR A 36 -3.82 6.79 7.68
CA THR A 36 -3.45 7.47 6.44
C THR A 36 -2.04 8.06 6.53
N LEU A 37 -1.34 8.13 5.40
CA LEU A 37 -0.04 8.77 5.31
C LEU A 37 -0.10 10.24 5.73
N GLN A 38 -1.21 10.90 5.46
CA GLN A 38 -1.44 12.32 5.70
C GLN A 38 -1.80 12.63 7.17
N ALA A 39 -2.37 11.65 7.90
CA ALA A 39 -2.82 11.85 9.28
C ALA A 39 -1.69 11.87 10.31
N GLY A 40 -0.50 11.41 9.96
CA GLY A 40 0.65 11.32 10.83
C GLY A 40 1.83 12.17 10.36
N ASP A 41 2.68 12.55 11.29
CA ASP A 41 3.97 13.14 10.95
C ASP A 41 4.96 12.01 10.63
N LEU A 42 5.15 11.75 9.32
CA LEU A 42 6.07 10.71 8.85
C LEU A 42 7.51 10.95 9.28
N SER A 43 7.87 12.19 9.63
CA SER A 43 9.22 12.49 10.11
C SER A 43 9.53 11.85 11.46
N THR A 44 8.51 11.51 12.25
CA THR A 44 8.65 10.82 13.55
C THR A 44 8.66 9.30 13.41
N LEU A 45 8.38 8.78 12.23
CA LEU A 45 8.29 7.35 11.95
C LEU A 45 9.47 6.89 11.07
N PRO A 46 9.94 5.64 11.20
CA PRO A 46 11.02 5.10 10.38
C PRO A 46 10.56 4.75 8.96
N ILE A 47 9.72 5.59 8.35
CA ILE A 47 9.14 5.41 7.02
C ILE A 47 9.83 6.36 6.05
N ASP A 48 10.31 5.80 4.92
CA ASP A 48 10.78 6.59 3.79
C ASP A 48 9.55 7.17 3.05
N ALA A 49 9.38 8.48 3.12
CA ALA A 49 8.23 9.17 2.54
C ALA A 49 8.13 9.00 1.02
N ASP A 50 9.25 9.05 0.30
CA ASP A 50 9.26 8.88 -1.15
C ASP A 50 8.87 7.46 -1.55
N ARG A 51 9.39 6.48 -0.83
CA ARG A 51 9.02 5.08 -1.05
C ARG A 51 7.57 4.79 -0.68
N ALA A 52 7.04 5.44 0.34
CA ALA A 52 5.64 5.29 0.76
C ALA A 52 4.62 5.72 -0.30
N LEU A 53 4.99 6.63 -1.21
CA LEU A 53 4.15 7.03 -2.34
C LEU A 53 4.06 5.95 -3.43
N ILE A 54 5.05 5.09 -3.50
CA ILE A 54 5.15 4.03 -4.51
C ILE A 54 4.67 2.69 -3.96
N GLU A 55 5.10 2.37 -2.75
CA GLU A 55 4.82 1.12 -2.08
C GLU A 55 4.18 1.38 -0.72
N MET A 56 3.05 0.75 -0.45
CA MET A 56 2.34 0.89 0.83
C MET A 56 3.24 0.45 2.00
N PRO A 57 3.49 1.31 3.00
CA PRO A 57 4.24 0.92 4.19
C PRO A 57 3.33 0.31 5.26
N ALA A 58 3.90 -0.62 6.03
CA ALA A 58 3.31 -1.13 7.25
C ALA A 58 4.38 -1.34 8.31
N ILE A 59 4.03 -1.09 9.57
CA ILE A 59 4.92 -1.29 10.71
C ILE A 59 4.37 -2.46 11.53
N ASP A 60 5.19 -3.49 11.74
CA ASP A 60 4.81 -4.62 12.56
C ASP A 60 4.97 -4.35 14.08
N ALA A 61 4.58 -5.33 14.89
CA ALA A 61 4.63 -5.21 16.34
C ALA A 61 6.06 -5.01 16.90
N ASP A 62 7.08 -5.40 16.15
CA ASP A 62 8.49 -5.23 16.52
C ASP A 62 9.04 -3.86 16.10
N GLY A 63 8.25 -3.05 15.41
CA GLY A 63 8.66 -1.76 14.89
C GLY A 63 9.37 -1.82 13.54
N THR A 64 9.41 -2.98 12.90
CA THR A 64 10.01 -3.17 11.58
C THR A 64 9.07 -2.64 10.49
N VAL A 65 9.62 -1.84 9.57
CA VAL A 65 8.87 -1.29 8.44
C VAL A 65 8.96 -2.24 7.25
N HIS A 66 7.80 -2.57 6.70
CA HIS A 66 7.67 -3.38 5.50
C HIS A 66 7.00 -2.55 4.39
N TYR A 67 7.36 -2.81 3.15
CA TYR A 67 6.81 -2.11 1.98
C TYR A 67 6.26 -3.09 0.94
N GLY A 68 5.23 -2.65 0.22
CA GLY A 68 4.70 -3.40 -0.91
C GLY A 68 4.15 -4.77 -0.52
N HIS A 69 4.56 -5.81 -1.24
CA HIS A 69 4.11 -7.18 -0.99
C HIS A 69 4.50 -7.69 0.40
N ARG A 70 5.62 -7.24 0.95
CA ARG A 70 6.06 -7.61 2.31
C ARG A 70 5.21 -6.95 3.39
N ALA A 71 4.70 -5.74 3.16
CA ALA A 71 3.73 -5.10 4.04
C ALA A 71 2.44 -5.92 4.10
N TRP A 72 1.94 -6.36 2.97
CA TRP A 72 0.79 -7.27 2.90
C TRP A 72 1.05 -8.59 3.62
N ALA A 73 2.22 -9.18 3.45
CA ALA A 73 2.59 -10.40 4.17
C ALA A 73 2.60 -10.18 5.68
N ALA A 74 3.13 -9.05 6.17
CA ALA A 74 3.11 -8.71 7.59
C ALA A 74 1.68 -8.63 8.13
N ILE A 75 0.76 -8.03 7.40
CA ILE A 75 -0.66 -7.94 7.75
C ILE A 75 -1.30 -9.33 7.79
N LEU A 76 -1.09 -10.14 6.76
CA LEU A 76 -1.68 -11.48 6.66
C LEU A 76 -1.17 -12.43 7.74
N ARG A 77 0.05 -12.26 8.25
CA ARG A 77 0.59 -13.05 9.36
C ARG A 77 -0.18 -12.87 10.65
N THR A 78 -0.92 -11.79 10.80
CA THR A 78 -1.78 -11.55 11.98
C THR A 78 -3.08 -12.32 11.94
N GLY A 79 -3.44 -12.86 10.79
CA GLY A 79 -4.70 -13.56 10.56
C GLY A 79 -4.68 -15.05 10.86
N ALA A 80 -5.70 -15.75 10.38
CA ALA A 80 -5.85 -17.19 10.50
C ALA A 80 -4.79 -17.95 9.67
N LEU A 81 -4.70 -19.26 9.88
CA LEU A 81 -3.67 -20.10 9.26
C LEU A 81 -3.58 -19.97 7.72
N PRO A 82 -4.68 -19.93 6.94
CA PRO A 82 -4.58 -19.77 5.49
C PRO A 82 -3.86 -18.48 5.09
N TRP A 83 -4.12 -17.37 5.79
CA TRP A 83 -3.44 -16.09 5.55
C TRP A 83 -1.96 -16.14 5.91
N ARG A 84 -1.60 -16.84 6.99
CA ARG A 84 -0.20 -17.00 7.39
C ARG A 84 0.58 -17.85 6.39
N VAL A 85 -0.04 -18.88 5.83
CA VAL A 85 0.56 -19.70 4.76
C VAL A 85 0.79 -18.84 3.51
N LEU A 86 -0.19 -18.04 3.10
CA LEU A 86 -0.06 -17.13 1.98
C LEU A 86 1.06 -16.10 2.22
N ALA A 87 1.11 -15.53 3.42
CA ALA A 87 2.17 -14.57 3.79
C ALA A 87 3.57 -15.18 3.67
N THR A 88 3.73 -16.42 4.10
CA THR A 88 5.00 -17.16 3.98
C THR A 88 5.36 -17.36 2.51
N ALA A 89 4.41 -17.76 1.67
CA ALA A 89 4.62 -17.89 0.23
C ALA A 89 5.02 -16.56 -0.43
N MET A 90 4.44 -15.44 0.02
CA MET A 90 4.72 -14.10 -0.52
C MET A 90 6.14 -13.60 -0.20
N THR A 91 6.82 -14.19 0.75
CA THR A 91 8.13 -13.70 1.25
C THR A 91 9.27 -14.72 1.08
N HIS A 92 9.03 -15.88 0.49
CA HIS A 92 10.03 -16.94 0.38
C HIS A 92 10.14 -17.50 -1.05
N GLY A 93 11.37 -17.71 -1.49
CA GLY A 93 11.72 -18.40 -2.72
C GLY A 93 11.14 -17.77 -4.00
N PRO A 94 10.87 -18.59 -5.02
CA PRO A 94 10.34 -18.10 -6.31
C PRO A 94 8.93 -17.50 -6.19
N SER A 95 8.15 -17.91 -5.21
CA SER A 95 6.80 -17.35 -4.97
C SER A 95 6.84 -15.88 -4.52
N GLU A 96 7.92 -15.43 -3.88
CA GLU A 96 8.11 -14.01 -3.60
C GLU A 96 8.23 -13.18 -4.88
N ARG A 97 8.87 -13.71 -5.92
CA ARG A 97 8.97 -13.01 -7.21
C ARG A 97 7.60 -12.81 -7.84
N VAL A 98 6.74 -13.83 -7.75
CA VAL A 98 5.35 -13.74 -8.21
C VAL A 98 4.59 -12.69 -7.41
N ALA A 99 4.69 -12.73 -6.09
CA ALA A 99 4.02 -11.75 -5.20
C ALA A 99 4.46 -10.32 -5.52
N ARG A 100 5.76 -10.10 -5.72
CA ARG A 100 6.32 -8.80 -6.10
C ARG A 100 5.79 -8.32 -7.45
N THR A 101 5.74 -9.20 -8.45
CA THR A 101 5.23 -8.89 -9.78
C THR A 101 3.75 -8.54 -9.75
N VAL A 102 2.94 -9.31 -9.03
CA VAL A 102 1.51 -9.05 -8.84
C VAL A 102 1.30 -7.71 -8.14
N TYR A 103 2.03 -7.44 -7.07
CA TYR A 103 1.94 -6.17 -6.35
C TYR A 103 2.28 -4.97 -7.26
N ARG A 104 3.37 -5.07 -8.02
CA ARG A 104 3.76 -4.03 -8.98
C ARG A 104 2.68 -3.79 -10.03
N TRP A 105 2.09 -4.85 -10.53
CA TRP A 105 1.00 -4.72 -11.50
C TRP A 105 -0.18 -3.94 -10.91
N PHE A 106 -0.63 -4.29 -9.70
CA PHE A 106 -1.68 -3.56 -9.00
C PHE A 106 -1.29 -2.11 -8.74
N SER A 107 -0.07 -1.87 -8.29
CA SER A 107 0.44 -0.53 -8.02
C SER A 107 0.46 0.36 -9.27
N GLN A 108 0.87 -0.19 -10.40
CA GLN A 108 0.92 0.52 -11.69
C GLN A 108 -0.46 0.74 -12.32
N ASN A 109 -1.44 -0.07 -11.98
CA ASN A 109 -2.78 0.00 -12.54
C ASN A 109 -3.84 0.57 -11.57
N ARG A 110 -3.41 1.15 -10.45
CA ARG A 110 -4.31 1.69 -9.41
C ARG A 110 -5.34 2.67 -9.94
N THR A 111 -4.98 3.48 -10.93
CA THR A 111 -5.88 4.46 -11.54
C THR A 111 -6.99 3.83 -12.37
N ARG A 112 -6.78 2.61 -12.86
CA ARG A 112 -7.72 1.87 -13.71
C ARG A 112 -8.58 0.89 -12.95
N LEU A 113 -8.18 0.55 -11.72
CA LEU A 113 -8.90 -0.40 -10.89
C LEU A 113 -10.14 0.26 -10.23
N PRO A 114 -11.16 -0.53 -9.81
CA PRO A 114 -12.35 0.00 -9.15
C PRO A 114 -11.99 0.87 -7.95
N GLY A 115 -12.51 2.10 -7.92
CA GLY A 115 -12.20 3.09 -6.89
C GLY A 115 -10.98 3.96 -7.22
N GLY A 116 -10.27 3.68 -8.31
CA GLY A 116 -9.10 4.47 -8.73
C GLY A 116 -9.43 5.93 -9.03
N THR A 117 -8.54 6.81 -8.63
CA THR A 117 -8.59 8.26 -8.88
C THR A 117 -7.27 8.73 -9.53
N PRO A 118 -7.23 9.89 -10.18
CA PRO A 118 -5.96 10.41 -10.74
C PRO A 118 -4.83 10.52 -9.70
N ALA A 119 -5.18 10.78 -8.43
CA ALA A 119 -4.21 10.84 -7.32
C ALA A 119 -3.54 9.49 -7.01
N CYS A 120 -4.07 8.36 -7.51
CA CYS A 120 -3.44 7.04 -7.40
C CYS A 120 -2.22 6.88 -8.30
N ALA A 121 -2.01 7.77 -9.26
CA ALA A 121 -0.88 7.68 -10.18
C ALA A 121 0.45 7.71 -9.41
N LEU A 122 1.40 6.86 -9.84
CA LEU A 122 2.74 6.88 -9.28
C LEU A 122 3.43 8.20 -9.63
N PRO A 123 4.30 8.73 -8.76
CA PRO A 123 5.08 9.90 -9.10
C PRO A 123 5.94 9.63 -10.35
N PRO A 124 6.11 10.64 -11.24
CA PRO A 124 6.90 10.48 -12.45
C PRO A 124 8.34 10.10 -12.11
N THR A 125 8.90 9.17 -12.87
CA THR A 125 10.32 8.87 -12.79
C THR A 125 11.14 9.97 -13.51
N PRO A 126 12.43 10.14 -13.19
CA PRO A 126 13.26 11.14 -13.86
C PRO A 126 13.33 11.01 -15.39
N ASN A 127 12.95 9.84 -15.92
CA ASN A 127 12.95 9.55 -17.35
C ASN A 127 11.58 9.67 -18.01
N ASP A 128 10.54 9.98 -17.25
CA ASP A 128 9.21 10.18 -17.82
C ASP A 128 9.13 11.54 -18.52
N PRO A 129 8.43 11.63 -19.69
CA PRO A 129 8.22 12.92 -20.33
C PRO A 129 7.41 13.84 -19.39
N PRO A 130 7.67 15.15 -19.42
CA PRO A 130 6.95 16.08 -18.57
C PRO A 130 5.44 15.97 -18.83
N THR A 131 4.70 15.76 -17.76
CA THR A 131 3.23 15.75 -17.82
C THR A 131 2.77 17.13 -18.27
N PRO A 132 1.95 17.25 -19.34
CA PRO A 132 1.43 18.53 -19.76
C PRO A 132 0.68 19.18 -18.60
N PRO A 133 0.78 20.50 -18.45
CA PRO A 133 0.05 21.20 -17.41
C PRO A 133 -1.45 20.92 -17.57
N VAL A 134 -2.06 20.46 -16.48
CA VAL A 134 -3.52 20.31 -16.43
C VAL A 134 -4.09 21.72 -16.60
N GLU A 135 -4.70 21.98 -17.75
CA GLU A 135 -5.35 23.25 -18.00
C GLU A 135 -6.44 23.45 -16.93
N ARG A 136 -6.21 24.42 -16.07
CA ARG A 136 -7.16 24.80 -15.00
C ARG A 136 -8.47 25.40 -15.55
N GLU A 137 -8.58 25.54 -16.85
CA GLU A 137 -9.74 26.14 -17.50
C GLU A 137 -10.98 25.23 -17.50
N GLN A 138 -10.83 23.92 -17.31
CA GLN A 138 -12.01 23.03 -17.33
C GLN A 138 -12.74 22.92 -15.99
N ILE A 139 -12.24 23.51 -14.91
CA ILE A 139 -12.88 23.51 -13.59
C ILE A 139 -13.70 24.79 -13.36
N ALA A 140 -13.48 25.84 -14.13
CA ALA A 140 -14.17 27.12 -14.00
C ALA A 140 -15.39 27.28 -14.91
N GLY A 141 -15.82 26.26 -15.62
CA GLY A 141 -16.88 26.30 -16.61
C GLY A 141 -18.11 25.44 -16.25
N ASN A 142 -18.67 25.62 -15.05
CA ASN A 142 -20.09 25.29 -14.74
C ASN A 142 -20.47 25.82 -13.37
#